data_fc79a4e1de913b27577ab12f01836a2b
#
_entry.id   fc79a4e1de913b27577ab12f01836a2b
#
_cell.length_a   1.000
_cell.length_b   1.000
_cell.length_c   1.000
_cell.angle_alpha   90.00
_cell.angle_beta   90.00
_cell.angle_gamma   90.00
#
_symmetry.space_group_name_H-M   'P 1'
#
loop_
_entity.id
_entity.type
_entity.pdbx_description
1 polymer ?
#
loop_
_entity_poly.entity_id
_entity_poly.type
_entity_poly.pdbx_seq_one_letter_code
_entity_poly.pdbx_strand_id
1 'polypeptide(L)'
;TYDNRYIETLWWLLKQLYNKNLLYKGYTIQPYSPAAGTGLSSHELNQPGCYRDVKDTTVIGQFKMKNPKPEMAEWGTPYFIAWTTTPWTLPSNVALCVGPKIDYVAVQTYNAYSGEKMTVVLAKPLLNMHFNPKAAELALEDYKPGDKLVPFKVVGEYKGTDLVGMEYEQLLPWVKPVSVDEKGNWTDASAQAFRVIPGDYVTTEDGTGIVHIAPTFGADDAFVAKAAGIPSLYMNNKKGETRPMVDLTGKFYLMEELDENFLATCVNQELYKNYEGRWVKNAYDPQFTVDGKYDEKAAQAAESLDIFICLNMKADNKAFKIEKHVHNYPHCWRTDKPVLYYPLDSWFIRSTAAKDRMIELNKTINWKPESTGTGRFGKWLENLNDWNLSRSRYWGTPLPIWRSEEGEEICIGSVEELYNEIEKSIAAGFMTANPYKEMGFEPGVY
;
A
#
# COMPACT_ATOMS: atom_id res chain seq x y z
N THR A 1 4.71 -34.32 -2.66
CA THR A 1 4.88 -33.03 -1.93
C THR A 1 4.38 -33.06 -0.50
N TYR A 2 3.52 -34.02 -0.13
CA TYR A 2 3.07 -34.21 1.26
C TYR A 2 3.79 -35.39 1.96
N ASP A 3 4.68 -36.10 1.28
CA ASP A 3 5.53 -37.15 1.87
C ASP A 3 6.55 -36.53 2.82
N ASN A 4 6.75 -37.12 4.00
CA ASN A 4 7.62 -36.59 5.04
C ASN A 4 9.06 -36.42 4.58
N ARG A 5 9.59 -37.37 3.78
CA ARG A 5 10.96 -37.31 3.24
C ARG A 5 11.13 -36.14 2.27
N TYR A 6 10.08 -35.85 1.47
CA TYR A 6 10.08 -34.64 0.62
C TYR A 6 10.10 -33.38 1.45
N ILE A 7 9.25 -33.31 2.48
CA ILE A 7 9.18 -32.12 3.39
C ILE A 7 10.51 -31.93 4.11
N GLU A 8 11.13 -32.99 4.63
CA GLU A 8 12.42 -32.94 5.31
C GLU A 8 13.56 -32.47 4.37
N THR A 9 13.57 -32.95 3.13
CA THR A 9 14.52 -32.50 2.11
C THR A 9 14.35 -30.98 1.87
N LEU A 10 13.12 -30.48 1.84
CA LEU A 10 12.84 -29.05 1.70
C LEU A 10 13.29 -28.27 2.92
N TRP A 11 13.09 -28.79 4.13
CA TRP A 11 13.60 -28.19 5.36
C TRP A 11 15.13 -28.11 5.37
N TRP A 12 15.79 -29.14 4.91
CA TRP A 12 17.25 -29.12 4.77
C TRP A 12 17.73 -28.02 3.81
N LEU A 13 17.06 -27.88 2.66
CA LEU A 13 17.36 -26.83 1.68
C LEU A 13 17.14 -25.41 2.30
N LEU A 14 16.02 -25.21 2.99
CA LEU A 14 15.74 -23.94 3.66
C LEU A 14 16.78 -23.62 4.74
N LYS A 15 17.22 -24.61 5.51
CA LYS A 15 18.29 -24.45 6.49
C LYS A 15 19.61 -24.07 5.84
N GLN A 16 19.97 -24.63 4.67
CA GLN A 16 21.17 -24.21 3.94
C GLN A 16 21.09 -22.73 3.52
N LEU A 17 19.94 -22.26 3.09
CA LEU A 17 19.71 -20.86 2.76
C LEU A 17 19.75 -19.97 3.99
N TYR A 18 19.15 -20.41 5.09
CA TYR A 18 19.19 -19.71 6.37
C TYR A 18 20.62 -19.51 6.88
N ASN A 19 21.41 -20.57 6.91
CA ASN A 19 22.82 -20.52 7.36
C ASN A 19 23.71 -19.64 6.47
N LYS A 20 23.28 -19.38 5.24
CA LYS A 20 23.96 -18.45 4.31
C LYS A 20 23.40 -17.03 4.39
N ASN A 21 22.52 -16.72 5.35
CA ASN A 21 21.82 -15.44 5.47
C ASN A 21 21.03 -15.05 4.19
N LEU A 22 20.57 -16.06 3.43
CA LEU A 22 19.75 -15.86 2.24
C LEU A 22 18.25 -16.01 2.53
N LEU A 23 17.89 -16.65 3.63
CA LEU A 23 16.49 -16.74 4.11
C LEU A 23 16.33 -15.74 5.26
N TYR A 24 15.38 -14.81 5.11
CA TYR A 24 15.19 -13.73 6.07
C TYR A 24 13.72 -13.35 6.21
N LYS A 25 13.36 -12.80 7.38
CA LYS A 25 12.05 -12.22 7.65
C LYS A 25 12.03 -10.76 7.19
N GLY A 26 10.99 -10.36 6.49
CA GLY A 26 10.74 -8.99 6.05
C GLY A 26 9.26 -8.76 5.87
N TYR A 27 8.90 -7.62 5.33
CA TYR A 27 7.53 -7.34 4.91
C TYR A 27 7.51 -6.75 3.49
N THR A 28 6.39 -6.95 2.80
CA THR A 28 6.12 -6.28 1.53
C THR A 28 4.64 -6.00 1.39
N ILE A 29 4.32 -4.94 0.66
CA ILE A 29 2.95 -4.68 0.25
C ILE A 29 2.58 -5.73 -0.79
N GLN A 30 1.56 -6.49 -0.51
CA GLN A 30 1.10 -7.57 -1.38
C GLN A 30 -0.42 -7.61 -1.46
N PRO A 31 -0.97 -8.17 -2.54
CA PRO A 31 -2.40 -8.41 -2.62
C PRO A 31 -2.84 -9.33 -1.50
N TYR A 32 -3.86 -8.92 -0.76
CA TYR A 32 -4.39 -9.64 0.38
C TYR A 32 -5.91 -9.75 0.27
N SER A 33 -6.46 -10.90 0.58
CA SER A 33 -7.91 -11.09 0.67
C SER A 33 -8.35 -11.09 2.13
N PRO A 34 -9.00 -10.03 2.63
CA PRO A 34 -9.56 -10.03 3.98
C PRO A 34 -10.52 -11.19 4.23
N ALA A 35 -11.35 -11.52 3.25
CA ALA A 35 -12.33 -12.59 3.36
C ALA A 35 -11.71 -14.01 3.40
N ALA A 36 -10.55 -14.22 2.76
CA ALA A 36 -9.82 -15.48 2.79
C ALA A 36 -8.72 -15.52 3.87
N GLY A 37 -8.39 -14.37 4.49
CA GLY A 37 -7.36 -14.23 5.51
C GLY A 37 -5.94 -14.53 5.01
N THR A 38 -5.66 -14.34 3.72
CA THR A 38 -4.36 -14.72 3.14
C THR A 38 -3.91 -13.77 2.03
N GLY A 39 -2.57 -13.66 1.89
CA GLY A 39 -1.95 -13.03 0.72
C GLY A 39 -2.18 -13.84 -0.56
N LEU A 40 -2.24 -13.13 -1.68
CA LEU A 40 -2.40 -13.68 -3.01
C LEU A 40 -1.11 -13.49 -3.81
N SER A 41 -0.76 -14.50 -4.62
CA SER A 41 0.34 -14.40 -5.56
C SER A 41 -0.09 -13.68 -6.84
N SER A 42 0.88 -13.16 -7.62
CA SER A 42 0.61 -12.61 -8.95
C SER A 42 -0.07 -13.63 -9.88
N HIS A 43 0.23 -14.91 -9.76
CA HIS A 43 -0.47 -15.97 -10.51
C HIS A 43 -1.94 -16.07 -10.16
N GLU A 44 -2.30 -15.88 -8.90
CA GLU A 44 -3.70 -15.91 -8.46
C GLU A 44 -4.46 -14.67 -8.95
N LEU A 45 -3.80 -13.51 -9.02
CA LEU A 45 -4.40 -12.33 -9.62
C LEU A 45 -4.54 -12.42 -11.14
N ASN A 46 -3.69 -13.21 -11.80
CA ASN A 46 -3.75 -13.41 -13.25
C ASN A 46 -4.77 -14.50 -13.68
N GLN A 47 -5.55 -15.04 -12.76
CA GLN A 47 -6.64 -15.96 -13.10
C GLN A 47 -7.73 -15.23 -13.90
N PRO A 48 -8.35 -15.87 -14.90
CA PRO A 48 -9.46 -15.27 -15.63
C PRO A 48 -10.59 -14.81 -14.70
N GLY A 49 -11.07 -13.58 -14.89
CA GLY A 49 -12.15 -13.00 -14.08
C GLY A 49 -11.73 -12.44 -12.72
N CYS A 50 -10.44 -12.42 -12.37
CA CYS A 50 -9.96 -11.75 -11.16
C CYS A 50 -10.04 -10.24 -11.28
N TYR A 51 -9.72 -9.68 -12.42
CA TYR A 51 -9.91 -8.26 -12.69
C TYR A 51 -11.29 -8.00 -13.27
N ARG A 52 -12.02 -7.07 -12.66
CA ARG A 52 -13.40 -6.72 -13.03
C ARG A 52 -13.55 -5.22 -13.07
N ASP A 53 -14.39 -4.73 -13.99
CA ASP A 53 -14.78 -3.33 -14.01
C ASP A 53 -15.68 -3.04 -12.81
N VAL A 54 -15.24 -2.10 -11.98
CA VAL A 54 -16.00 -1.58 -10.83
C VAL A 54 -16.25 -0.09 -11.02
N LYS A 55 -17.40 0.38 -10.54
CA LYS A 55 -17.78 1.79 -10.57
C LYS A 55 -17.62 2.38 -9.18
N ASP A 56 -16.46 2.94 -8.89
CA ASP A 56 -16.14 3.55 -7.61
C ASP A 56 -16.32 5.07 -7.61
N THR A 57 -16.47 5.66 -6.42
CA THR A 57 -16.39 7.10 -6.23
C THR A 57 -14.94 7.50 -6.14
N THR A 58 -14.54 8.45 -6.96
CA THR A 58 -13.18 8.99 -7.02
C THR A 58 -13.17 10.45 -6.60
N VAL A 59 -12.03 10.94 -6.16
CA VAL A 59 -11.86 12.33 -5.76
C VAL A 59 -10.53 12.89 -6.25
N ILE A 60 -10.56 14.14 -6.66
CA ILE A 60 -9.36 14.98 -6.78
C ILE A 60 -9.28 15.80 -5.49
N GLY A 61 -8.30 15.47 -4.65
CA GLY A 61 -8.03 16.17 -3.39
C GLY A 61 -7.22 17.45 -3.61
N GLN A 62 -7.42 18.44 -2.74
CA GLN A 62 -6.74 19.74 -2.71
C GLN A 62 -5.71 19.77 -1.57
N PHE A 63 -4.44 19.66 -1.91
CA PHE A 63 -3.33 19.66 -0.94
C PHE A 63 -2.76 21.07 -0.83
N LYS A 64 -3.12 21.78 0.23
CA LYS A 64 -2.76 23.19 0.43
C LYS A 64 -1.26 23.36 0.58
N MET A 65 -0.65 24.20 -0.25
CA MET A 65 0.78 24.48 -0.21
C MET A 65 1.14 25.30 1.03
N LYS A 66 2.27 24.96 1.68
CA LYS A 66 2.83 25.75 2.79
C LYS A 66 3.68 26.89 2.29
N ASN A 67 4.57 26.62 1.33
CA ASN A 67 5.54 27.57 0.79
C ASN A 67 5.38 27.66 -0.74
N PRO A 68 4.27 28.27 -1.24
CA PRO A 68 4.03 28.40 -2.67
C PRO A 68 5.02 29.36 -3.31
N LYS A 69 5.24 29.24 -4.62
CA LYS A 69 5.92 30.27 -5.41
C LYS A 69 5.05 31.54 -5.44
N PRO A 70 5.63 32.75 -5.53
CA PRO A 70 4.89 34.02 -5.44
C PRO A 70 3.67 34.08 -6.35
N GLU A 71 3.84 33.71 -7.63
CA GLU A 71 2.78 33.74 -8.64
C GLU A 71 1.63 32.74 -8.36
N MET A 72 1.88 31.69 -7.60
CA MET A 72 0.85 30.74 -7.18
C MET A 72 -0.03 31.30 -6.05
N ALA A 73 0.48 32.25 -5.28
CA ALA A 73 -0.20 32.84 -4.12
C ALA A 73 -0.96 34.13 -4.46
N GLU A 74 -0.85 34.65 -5.68
CA GLU A 74 -1.49 35.92 -6.09
C GLU A 74 -3.02 35.84 -6.19
N TRP A 75 -3.57 34.61 -6.36
CA TRP A 75 -4.99 34.40 -6.58
C TRP A 75 -5.55 33.29 -5.68
N GLY A 76 -6.02 33.66 -4.50
CA GLY A 76 -6.62 32.71 -3.57
C GLY A 76 -5.61 31.72 -2.98
N THR A 77 -6.10 30.60 -2.48
CA THR A 77 -5.26 29.59 -1.84
C THR A 77 -4.61 28.66 -2.87
N PRO A 78 -3.28 28.46 -2.80
CA PRO A 78 -2.58 27.56 -3.71
C PRO A 78 -2.64 26.09 -3.25
N TYR A 79 -2.91 25.18 -4.19
CA TYR A 79 -3.02 23.74 -3.96
C TYR A 79 -2.30 22.93 -5.01
N PHE A 80 -1.69 21.82 -4.59
CA PHE A 80 -1.51 20.66 -5.49
C PHE A 80 -2.83 19.92 -5.57
N ILE A 81 -3.20 19.38 -6.74
CA ILE A 81 -4.37 18.52 -6.88
C ILE A 81 -3.94 17.14 -7.32
N ALA A 82 -4.38 16.12 -6.57
CA ALA A 82 -4.09 14.72 -6.88
C ALA A 82 -5.38 13.88 -6.88
N TRP A 83 -5.48 12.98 -7.86
CA TRP A 83 -6.62 12.11 -8.08
C TRP A 83 -6.41 10.74 -7.44
N THR A 84 -7.48 10.16 -6.91
CA THR A 84 -7.48 8.78 -6.43
C THR A 84 -8.81 8.07 -6.70
N THR A 85 -8.73 6.78 -7.01
CA THR A 85 -9.87 5.86 -7.10
C THR A 85 -10.19 5.20 -5.74
N THR A 86 -9.37 5.43 -4.74
CA THR A 86 -9.49 4.84 -3.39
C THR A 86 -9.42 5.93 -2.31
N PRO A 87 -10.45 6.77 -2.15
CA PRO A 87 -10.46 7.87 -1.17
C PRO A 87 -10.11 7.44 0.25
N TRP A 88 -10.42 6.19 0.64
CA TRP A 88 -10.10 5.64 1.95
C TRP A 88 -8.60 5.54 2.25
N THR A 89 -7.71 5.65 1.24
CA THR A 89 -6.26 5.68 1.45
C THR A 89 -5.71 7.08 1.73
N LEU A 90 -6.47 8.14 1.44
CA LEU A 90 -6.05 9.54 1.64
C LEU A 90 -5.64 9.89 3.08
N PRO A 91 -6.26 9.32 4.14
CA PRO A 91 -5.79 9.55 5.51
C PRO A 91 -4.36 9.06 5.77
N SER A 92 -3.88 8.11 4.97
CA SER A 92 -2.51 7.58 5.02
C SER A 92 -1.55 8.27 4.04
N ASN A 93 -1.98 9.38 3.41
CA ASN A 93 -1.11 10.18 2.56
C ASN A 93 0.04 10.78 3.36
N VAL A 94 1.26 10.68 2.83
CA VAL A 94 2.48 11.23 3.44
C VAL A 94 3.36 11.99 2.44
N ALA A 95 3.09 11.87 1.14
CA ALA A 95 3.80 12.62 0.09
C ALA A 95 2.91 12.77 -1.16
N LEU A 96 3.32 13.66 -2.05
CA LEU A 96 2.83 13.76 -3.43
C LEU A 96 3.98 13.45 -4.37
N CYS A 97 3.73 12.67 -5.43
CA CYS A 97 4.75 12.28 -6.39
C CYS A 97 4.50 12.94 -7.75
N VAL A 98 5.55 13.52 -8.32
CA VAL A 98 5.56 14.17 -9.64
C VAL A 98 6.55 13.49 -10.58
N GLY A 99 6.25 13.46 -11.87
CA GLY A 99 7.19 13.00 -12.89
C GLY A 99 8.26 14.07 -13.14
N PRO A 100 9.57 13.81 -12.90
CA PRO A 100 10.62 14.83 -13.02
C PRO A 100 10.68 15.52 -14.39
N LYS A 101 10.32 14.79 -15.46
CA LYS A 101 10.36 15.25 -16.86
C LYS A 101 9.03 15.81 -17.36
N ILE A 102 7.95 15.67 -16.57
CA ILE A 102 6.61 16.15 -16.95
C ILE A 102 6.55 17.67 -16.77
N ASP A 103 5.84 18.35 -17.68
CA ASP A 103 5.50 19.76 -17.57
C ASP A 103 4.22 19.94 -16.75
N TYR A 104 4.26 20.84 -15.78
CA TYR A 104 3.16 21.21 -14.89
C TYR A 104 2.78 22.67 -15.11
N VAL A 105 1.52 22.99 -14.82
CA VAL A 105 0.99 24.35 -14.90
C VAL A 105 0.35 24.75 -13.59
N ALA A 106 0.52 26.04 -13.22
CA ALA A 106 -0.25 26.68 -12.16
C ALA A 106 -1.44 27.40 -12.81
N VAL A 107 -2.64 27.13 -12.32
CA VAL A 107 -3.90 27.58 -12.90
C VAL A 107 -4.72 28.30 -11.84
N GLN A 108 -4.94 29.59 -12.03
CA GLN A 108 -5.88 30.41 -11.26
C GLN A 108 -7.31 30.06 -11.67
N THR A 109 -8.18 29.79 -10.71
CA THR A 109 -9.57 29.39 -10.93
C THR A 109 -10.38 29.51 -9.65
N TYR A 110 -11.54 28.86 -9.62
CA TYR A 110 -12.40 28.73 -8.44
C TYR A 110 -12.71 27.26 -8.16
N ASN A 111 -12.92 26.93 -6.90
CA ASN A 111 -13.54 25.65 -6.55
C ASN A 111 -15.03 25.69 -6.94
N ALA A 112 -15.47 24.78 -7.77
CA ALA A 112 -16.85 24.73 -8.26
C ALA A 112 -17.88 24.42 -7.15
N TYR A 113 -17.44 23.85 -6.02
CA TYR A 113 -18.33 23.51 -4.91
C TYR A 113 -18.49 24.67 -3.92
N SER A 114 -17.40 25.32 -3.53
CA SER A 114 -17.40 26.38 -2.53
C SER A 114 -17.46 27.78 -3.14
N GLY A 115 -17.07 27.93 -4.40
CA GLY A 115 -16.91 29.25 -5.04
C GLY A 115 -15.67 30.01 -4.60
N GLU A 116 -14.78 29.40 -3.84
CA GLU A 116 -13.56 30.06 -3.36
C GLU A 116 -12.50 30.17 -4.46
N LYS A 117 -11.77 31.29 -4.46
CA LYS A 117 -10.62 31.53 -5.31
C LYS A 117 -9.48 30.59 -4.96
N MET A 118 -8.85 29.99 -5.98
CA MET A 118 -7.75 29.07 -5.79
C MET A 118 -6.77 29.08 -6.95
N THR A 119 -5.53 28.68 -6.69
CA THR A 119 -4.56 28.33 -7.72
C THR A 119 -4.23 26.85 -7.60
N VAL A 120 -4.38 26.09 -8.66
CA VAL A 120 -4.10 24.65 -8.64
C VAL A 120 -2.95 24.28 -9.55
N VAL A 121 -2.15 23.29 -9.14
CA VAL A 121 -1.05 22.74 -9.94
C VAL A 121 -1.42 21.34 -10.41
N LEU A 122 -1.29 21.10 -11.73
CA LEU A 122 -1.49 19.81 -12.37
C LEU A 122 -0.59 19.68 -13.60
N ALA A 123 -0.48 18.46 -14.15
CA ALA A 123 0.30 18.24 -15.38
C ALA A 123 -0.33 18.97 -16.57
N LYS A 124 0.48 19.68 -17.34
CA LYS A 124 0.06 20.47 -18.51
C LYS A 124 -0.72 19.65 -19.55
N PRO A 125 -0.34 18.40 -19.91
CA PRO A 125 -1.12 17.58 -20.84
C PRO A 125 -2.55 17.28 -20.38
N LEU A 126 -2.81 17.32 -19.07
CA LEU A 126 -4.11 17.00 -18.48
C LEU A 126 -4.99 18.25 -18.24
N LEU A 127 -4.51 19.45 -18.59
CA LEU A 127 -5.24 20.70 -18.37
C LEU A 127 -6.67 20.64 -18.96
N ASN A 128 -6.81 20.24 -20.19
CA ASN A 128 -8.11 20.21 -20.89
C ASN A 128 -9.04 19.07 -20.43
N MET A 129 -8.55 18.11 -19.64
CA MET A 129 -9.37 17.09 -19.00
C MET A 129 -10.15 17.66 -17.80
N HIS A 130 -9.56 18.65 -17.12
CA HIS A 130 -10.12 19.24 -15.91
C HIS A 130 -10.73 20.62 -16.12
N PHE A 131 -10.29 21.34 -17.14
CA PHE A 131 -10.74 22.69 -17.48
C PHE A 131 -11.31 22.75 -18.90
N ASN A 132 -12.51 23.29 -19.03
CA ASN A 132 -13.13 23.45 -20.34
C ASN A 132 -12.40 24.56 -21.11
N PRO A 133 -11.82 24.30 -22.29
CA PRO A 133 -11.09 25.31 -23.06
C PRO A 133 -11.91 26.58 -23.35
N LYS A 134 -13.24 26.49 -23.47
CA LYS A 134 -14.10 27.66 -23.66
C LYS A 134 -14.12 28.61 -22.46
N ALA A 135 -13.75 28.13 -21.28
CA ALA A 135 -13.69 28.93 -20.09
C ALA A 135 -12.37 29.73 -19.94
N ALA A 136 -11.37 29.44 -20.79
CA ALA A 136 -10.10 30.18 -20.79
C ALA A 136 -10.24 31.63 -21.25
N GLU A 137 -11.29 31.94 -22.03
CA GLU A 137 -11.57 33.30 -22.54
C GLU A 137 -12.42 34.14 -21.55
N LEU A 138 -12.94 33.51 -20.50
CA LEU A 138 -13.76 34.18 -19.50
C LEU A 138 -12.87 34.93 -18.49
N ALA A 139 -13.29 36.14 -18.10
CA ALA A 139 -12.63 36.88 -17.03
C ALA A 139 -12.87 36.18 -15.68
N LEU A 140 -11.80 36.04 -14.90
CA LEU A 140 -11.91 35.43 -13.57
C LEU A 140 -12.89 36.19 -12.65
N GLU A 141 -12.92 37.50 -12.76
CA GLU A 141 -13.70 38.41 -11.92
C GLU A 141 -15.21 38.30 -12.17
N ASP A 142 -15.62 37.81 -13.34
CA ASP A 142 -17.04 37.70 -13.72
C ASP A 142 -17.72 36.42 -13.20
N TYR A 143 -16.92 35.47 -12.61
CA TYR A 143 -17.47 34.20 -12.10
C TYR A 143 -18.41 34.38 -10.92
N LYS A 144 -19.53 33.68 -10.99
CA LYS A 144 -20.50 33.56 -9.90
C LYS A 144 -20.64 32.10 -9.48
N PRO A 145 -20.68 31.79 -8.18
CA PRO A 145 -20.93 30.43 -7.71
C PRO A 145 -22.20 29.84 -8.32
N GLY A 146 -22.08 28.68 -8.95
CA GLY A 146 -23.16 28.01 -9.68
C GLY A 146 -23.12 28.17 -11.21
N ASP A 147 -22.22 28.99 -11.75
CA ASP A 147 -21.99 29.06 -13.19
C ASP A 147 -21.51 27.71 -13.73
N LYS A 148 -22.04 27.33 -14.90
CA LYS A 148 -21.68 26.03 -15.54
C LYS A 148 -20.23 25.96 -16.02
N LEU A 149 -19.64 27.12 -16.39
CA LEU A 149 -18.26 27.24 -16.82
C LEU A 149 -17.49 27.99 -15.77
N VAL A 150 -16.49 27.34 -15.18
CA VAL A 150 -15.57 27.96 -14.23
C VAL A 150 -14.39 28.53 -15.00
N PRO A 151 -14.16 29.85 -14.97
CA PRO A 151 -13.05 30.47 -15.66
C PRO A 151 -11.70 30.04 -15.08
N PHE A 152 -10.67 30.01 -15.94
CA PHE A 152 -9.33 29.67 -15.49
C PHE A 152 -8.27 30.43 -16.29
N LYS A 153 -7.10 30.63 -15.68
CA LYS A 153 -5.94 31.26 -16.30
C LYS A 153 -4.66 30.54 -15.90
N VAL A 154 -3.87 30.12 -16.88
CA VAL A 154 -2.52 29.59 -16.62
C VAL A 154 -1.59 30.75 -16.28
N VAL A 155 -0.92 30.67 -15.14
CA VAL A 155 -0.05 31.75 -14.63
C VAL A 155 1.40 31.32 -14.44
N GLY A 156 1.69 30.03 -14.55
CA GLY A 156 3.06 29.54 -14.45
C GLY A 156 3.20 28.17 -15.08
N GLU A 157 4.40 27.87 -15.59
CA GLU A 157 4.79 26.57 -16.13
C GLU A 157 6.06 26.10 -15.41
N TYR A 158 6.11 24.80 -15.05
CA TYR A 158 7.19 24.22 -14.25
C TYR A 158 7.53 22.83 -14.76
N LYS A 159 8.78 22.44 -14.63
CA LYS A 159 9.14 21.02 -14.69
C LYS A 159 8.81 20.35 -13.36
N GLY A 160 8.57 19.02 -13.38
CA GLY A 160 8.38 18.29 -12.12
C GLY A 160 9.52 18.50 -11.14
N THR A 161 10.76 18.60 -11.63
CA THR A 161 11.95 18.93 -10.81
C THR A 161 11.83 20.24 -10.04
N ASP A 162 11.11 21.23 -10.56
CA ASP A 162 10.93 22.54 -9.92
C ASP A 162 9.93 22.50 -8.76
N LEU A 163 9.12 21.44 -8.68
CA LEU A 163 8.12 21.20 -7.65
C LEU A 163 8.63 20.29 -6.53
N VAL A 164 9.68 19.49 -6.79
CA VAL A 164 10.25 18.59 -5.79
C VAL A 164 10.73 19.35 -4.57
N GLY A 165 10.37 18.86 -3.38
CA GLY A 165 10.69 19.47 -2.10
C GLY A 165 9.70 20.52 -1.62
N MET A 166 8.74 20.97 -2.45
CA MET A 166 7.67 21.85 -1.98
C MET A 166 6.79 21.12 -0.96
N GLU A 167 6.37 21.83 0.08
CA GLU A 167 5.60 21.28 1.20
C GLU A 167 4.12 21.64 1.10
N TYR A 168 3.28 20.77 1.69
CA TYR A 168 1.85 20.97 1.80
C TYR A 168 1.32 20.60 3.19
N GLU A 169 0.13 21.07 3.54
CA GLU A 169 -0.57 20.69 4.76
C GLU A 169 -1.18 19.29 4.62
N GLN A 170 -1.14 18.47 5.67
CA GLN A 170 -1.78 17.15 5.68
C GLN A 170 -3.27 17.29 5.32
N LEU A 171 -3.71 16.58 4.28
CA LEU A 171 -5.08 16.70 3.77
C LEU A 171 -6.12 16.24 4.79
N LEU A 172 -5.94 15.06 5.36
CA LEU A 172 -6.81 14.47 6.38
C LEU A 172 -5.98 14.19 7.64
N PRO A 173 -5.86 15.15 8.57
CA PRO A 173 -4.96 15.08 9.71
C PRO A 173 -5.56 14.25 10.86
N TRP A 174 -5.94 12.98 10.55
CA TRP A 174 -6.51 12.07 11.54
C TRP A 174 -5.45 11.46 12.44
N VAL A 175 -4.30 11.11 11.84
CA VAL A 175 -3.17 10.49 12.52
C VAL A 175 -1.88 11.13 12.03
N LYS A 176 -0.95 11.41 12.93
CA LYS A 176 0.39 11.88 12.57
C LYS A 176 1.27 10.72 12.12
N PRO A 177 2.11 10.88 11.09
CA PRO A 177 3.14 9.90 10.77
C PRO A 177 4.17 9.83 11.90
N VAL A 178 4.62 8.62 12.21
CA VAL A 178 5.61 8.38 13.27
C VAL A 178 6.79 7.56 12.73
N SER A 179 7.98 7.84 13.25
CA SER A 179 9.14 6.98 13.10
C SER A 179 9.26 6.10 14.34
N VAL A 180 9.60 4.82 14.15
CA VAL A 180 9.77 3.84 15.22
C VAL A 180 11.23 3.45 15.29
N ASP A 181 11.85 3.54 16.48
CA ASP A 181 13.23 3.12 16.72
C ASP A 181 13.33 1.60 16.92
N GLU A 182 14.58 1.08 17.03
CA GLU A 182 14.84 -0.35 17.22
C GLU A 182 14.26 -0.91 18.54
N LYS A 183 13.93 -0.05 19.49
CA LYS A 183 13.33 -0.43 20.78
C LYS A 183 11.81 -0.36 20.79
N GLY A 184 11.20 0.00 19.63
CA GLY A 184 9.75 0.16 19.50
C GLY A 184 9.21 1.51 19.98
N ASN A 185 10.07 2.46 20.39
CA ASN A 185 9.62 3.80 20.71
C ASN A 185 9.32 4.57 19.42
N TRP A 186 8.29 5.38 19.45
CA TRP A 186 7.87 6.19 18.31
C TRP A 186 7.95 7.68 18.60
N THR A 187 8.29 8.45 17.56
CA THR A 187 8.40 9.90 17.57
C THR A 187 7.64 10.49 16.38
N ASP A 188 7.13 11.71 16.56
CA ASP A 188 6.46 12.46 15.48
C ASP A 188 7.42 12.65 14.30
N ALA A 189 7.04 12.16 13.15
CA ALA A 189 7.81 12.21 11.90
C ALA A 189 7.17 13.16 10.86
N SER A 190 6.24 14.02 11.26
CA SER A 190 5.54 14.95 10.36
C SER A 190 6.49 15.89 9.62
N ALA A 191 7.64 16.21 10.21
CA ALA A 191 8.66 17.04 9.59
C ALA A 191 9.31 16.41 8.35
N GLN A 192 9.30 15.09 8.23
CA GLN A 192 9.82 14.35 7.08
C GLN A 192 8.75 14.05 6.02
N ALA A 193 7.47 14.22 6.36
CA ALA A 193 6.32 13.95 5.49
C ALA A 193 5.81 15.21 4.76
N PHE A 194 4.73 15.04 4.00
CA PHE A 194 3.92 16.10 3.39
C PHE A 194 4.69 17.02 2.45
N ARG A 195 5.52 16.42 1.60
CA ARG A 195 6.26 17.12 0.55
C ARG A 195 6.18 16.40 -0.80
N VAL A 196 6.50 17.14 -1.86
CA VAL A 196 6.54 16.63 -3.22
C VAL A 196 7.85 15.86 -3.44
N ILE A 197 7.75 14.64 -3.96
CA ILE A 197 8.88 13.76 -4.28
C ILE A 197 8.89 13.39 -5.78
N PRO A 198 10.03 13.02 -6.37
CA PRO A 198 10.09 12.58 -7.76
C PRO A 198 9.73 11.09 -7.90
N GLY A 199 9.13 10.72 -9.04
CA GLY A 199 8.91 9.32 -9.41
C GLY A 199 8.71 9.15 -10.92
N ASP A 200 9.47 8.25 -11.52
CA ASP A 200 9.44 8.03 -12.98
C ASP A 200 8.19 7.26 -13.47
N TYR A 201 7.38 6.72 -12.56
CA TYR A 201 6.15 5.98 -12.88
C TYR A 201 4.91 6.87 -13.06
N VAL A 202 5.03 8.16 -12.76
CA VAL A 202 3.93 9.12 -12.95
C VAL A 202 3.62 9.26 -14.44
N THR A 203 2.35 9.09 -14.80
CA THR A 203 1.85 9.20 -16.17
C THR A 203 0.98 10.44 -16.37
N THR A 204 0.69 10.75 -17.63
CA THR A 204 -0.23 11.82 -18.04
C THR A 204 -1.39 11.27 -18.89
N GLU A 205 -1.74 10.00 -18.68
CA GLU A 205 -2.84 9.35 -19.39
C GLU A 205 -4.18 9.63 -18.72
N ASP A 206 -4.18 9.70 -17.39
CA ASP A 206 -5.35 9.99 -16.55
C ASP A 206 -4.96 10.76 -15.27
N GLY A 207 -5.93 11.07 -14.43
CA GLY A 207 -5.72 11.78 -13.18
C GLY A 207 -5.29 13.23 -13.36
N THR A 208 -4.34 13.69 -12.56
CA THR A 208 -3.84 15.07 -12.56
C THR A 208 -2.34 15.17 -12.88
N GLY A 209 -1.67 14.02 -13.09
CA GLY A 209 -0.21 13.93 -13.21
C GLY A 209 0.54 14.17 -11.90
N ILE A 210 -0.17 14.23 -10.79
CA ILE A 210 0.37 14.21 -9.42
C ILE A 210 -0.27 13.04 -8.70
N VAL A 211 0.56 12.14 -8.16
CA VAL A 211 0.10 10.93 -7.47
C VAL A 211 0.20 11.13 -5.96
N HIS A 212 -0.88 10.85 -5.24
CA HIS A 212 -0.82 10.81 -3.78
C HIS A 212 -0.13 9.53 -3.32
N ILE A 213 0.72 9.62 -2.30
CA ILE A 213 1.56 8.51 -1.81
C ILE A 213 1.06 8.05 -0.45
N ALA A 214 0.61 6.78 -0.39
CA ALA A 214 0.21 6.08 0.83
C ALA A 214 1.00 4.77 0.97
N PRO A 215 2.23 4.79 1.51
CA PRO A 215 3.19 3.67 1.47
C PRO A 215 2.70 2.40 2.15
N THR A 216 1.69 2.47 3.00
CA THR A 216 1.09 1.30 3.66
C THR A 216 0.12 0.52 2.78
N PHE A 217 -0.30 1.08 1.63
CA PHE A 217 -1.33 0.49 0.75
C PHE A 217 -0.93 0.42 -0.72
N GLY A 218 0.24 0.96 -1.09
CA GLY A 218 0.78 0.90 -2.45
C GLY A 218 2.23 0.41 -2.46
N ALA A 219 2.56 -0.58 -3.29
CA ALA A 219 3.92 -1.11 -3.40
C ALA A 219 4.87 -0.09 -4.03
N ASP A 220 4.43 0.58 -5.11
CA ASP A 220 5.20 1.65 -5.75
C ASP A 220 5.33 2.86 -4.82
N ASP A 221 4.27 3.19 -4.08
CA ASP A 221 4.27 4.25 -3.06
C ASP A 221 5.32 3.97 -1.97
N ALA A 222 5.37 2.71 -1.47
CA ALA A 222 6.36 2.31 -0.47
C ALA A 222 7.79 2.42 -1.00
N PHE A 223 8.00 2.06 -2.27
CA PHE A 223 9.31 2.14 -2.91
C PHE A 223 9.80 3.59 -3.03
N VAL A 224 8.99 4.48 -3.60
CA VAL A 224 9.39 5.89 -3.81
C VAL A 224 9.47 6.67 -2.50
N ALA A 225 8.58 6.40 -1.55
CA ALA A 225 8.62 7.02 -0.22
C ALA A 225 9.92 6.65 0.52
N LYS A 226 10.29 5.36 0.52
CA LYS A 226 11.55 4.88 1.11
C LYS A 226 12.77 5.52 0.45
N ALA A 227 12.80 5.60 -0.88
CA ALA A 227 13.90 6.24 -1.61
C ALA A 227 14.04 7.73 -1.28
N ALA A 228 12.93 8.42 -1.00
CA ALA A 228 12.89 9.82 -0.64
C ALA A 228 13.01 10.10 0.88
N GLY A 229 13.16 9.06 1.72
CA GLY A 229 13.21 9.20 3.18
C GLY A 229 11.89 9.68 3.80
N ILE A 230 10.75 9.36 3.17
CA ILE A 230 9.43 9.69 3.67
C ILE A 230 8.95 8.57 4.60
N PRO A 231 8.51 8.88 5.83
CA PRO A 231 7.96 7.88 6.74
C PRO A 231 6.60 7.36 6.25
N SER A 232 6.32 6.08 6.48
CA SER A 232 4.97 5.55 6.32
C SER A 232 4.08 5.97 7.49
N LEU A 233 2.78 6.08 7.28
CA LEU A 233 1.84 6.38 8.34
C LEU A 233 1.34 5.06 8.95
N TYR A 234 1.69 4.82 10.20
CA TYR A 234 1.29 3.65 10.98
C TYR A 234 0.56 4.05 12.25
N MET A 235 -0.22 3.12 12.78
CA MET A 235 -0.81 3.17 14.12
C MET A 235 -0.09 2.17 15.03
N ASN A 236 -0.05 2.47 16.32
CA ASN A 236 0.45 1.55 17.34
C ASN A 236 -0.73 1.00 18.15
N ASN A 237 -0.88 -0.33 18.21
CA ASN A 237 -1.96 -0.98 18.94
C ASN A 237 -1.55 -1.30 20.39
N LYS A 238 -2.51 -1.72 21.23
CA LYS A 238 -2.28 -2.11 22.63
C LYS A 238 -1.29 -3.27 22.84
N LYS A 239 -0.99 -4.01 21.78
CA LYS A 239 0.02 -5.08 21.80
C LYS A 239 1.43 -4.58 21.51
N GLY A 240 1.61 -3.27 21.29
CA GLY A 240 2.88 -2.68 20.88
C GLY A 240 3.24 -2.93 19.40
N GLU A 241 2.29 -3.39 18.60
CA GLU A 241 2.51 -3.65 17.18
C GLU A 241 2.22 -2.40 16.36
N THR A 242 3.13 -2.09 15.44
CA THR A 242 2.94 -1.05 14.43
C THR A 242 2.18 -1.62 13.24
N ARG A 243 1.03 -1.03 12.92
CA ARG A 243 0.10 -1.50 11.87
C ARG A 243 -0.38 -0.35 11.00
N PRO A 244 -0.81 -0.62 9.74
CA PRO A 244 -1.55 0.38 8.94
C PRO A 244 -2.80 0.86 9.68
N MET A 245 -3.41 1.96 9.24
CA MET A 245 -4.66 2.46 9.83
C MET A 245 -5.85 1.47 9.72
N VAL A 246 -5.73 0.51 8.84
CA VAL A 246 -6.74 -0.53 8.56
C VAL A 246 -6.21 -1.87 9.03
N ASP A 247 -7.04 -2.66 9.69
CA ASP A 247 -6.69 -4.01 10.13
C ASP A 247 -6.77 -5.06 9.00
N LEU A 248 -6.41 -6.30 9.30
CA LEU A 248 -6.45 -7.41 8.33
C LEU A 248 -7.86 -7.79 7.88
N THR A 249 -8.89 -7.32 8.53
CA THR A 249 -10.28 -7.53 8.10
C THR A 249 -10.75 -6.46 7.12
N GLY A 250 -9.97 -5.40 6.93
CA GLY A 250 -10.32 -4.27 6.07
C GLY A 250 -11.12 -3.18 6.79
N LYS A 251 -10.96 -3.06 8.11
CA LYS A 251 -11.65 -2.11 8.96
C LYS A 251 -10.66 -1.13 9.59
N PHE A 252 -11.00 0.15 9.68
CA PHE A 252 -10.23 1.11 10.45
C PHE A 252 -10.22 0.72 11.93
N TYR A 253 -9.07 0.77 12.59
CA TYR A 253 -8.93 0.45 14.01
C TYR A 253 -9.89 1.28 14.85
N LEU A 254 -10.49 0.65 15.88
CA LEU A 254 -11.18 1.37 16.93
C LEU A 254 -10.15 2.10 17.81
N MET A 255 -10.49 3.28 18.33
CA MET A 255 -9.60 4.02 19.24
C MET A 255 -9.26 3.19 20.50
N GLU A 256 -10.20 2.37 20.97
CA GLU A 256 -9.98 1.47 22.11
C GLU A 256 -8.98 0.34 21.85
N GLU A 257 -8.63 0.05 20.59
CA GLU A 257 -7.62 -0.96 20.22
C GLU A 257 -6.20 -0.38 20.18
N LEU A 258 -6.05 0.94 20.24
CA LEU A 258 -4.78 1.65 20.14
C LEU A 258 -4.09 1.80 21.50
N ASP A 259 -2.75 1.92 21.46
CA ASP A 259 -1.96 2.30 22.62
C ASP A 259 -2.41 3.67 23.16
N GLU A 260 -2.57 3.78 24.48
CA GLU A 260 -3.13 4.98 25.12
C GLU A 260 -2.27 6.24 24.87
N ASN A 261 -0.95 6.09 24.93
CA ASN A 261 -0.04 7.20 24.70
C ASN A 261 -0.02 7.62 23.23
N PHE A 262 -0.04 6.64 22.31
CA PHE A 262 -0.18 6.89 20.87
C PHE A 262 -1.50 7.61 20.58
N LEU A 263 -2.61 7.12 21.13
CA LEU A 263 -3.94 7.74 20.97
C LEU A 263 -3.95 9.20 21.42
N ALA A 264 -3.35 9.48 22.58
CA ALA A 264 -3.32 10.81 23.16
C ALA A 264 -2.45 11.82 22.40
N THR A 265 -1.36 11.35 21.77
CA THR A 265 -0.34 12.24 21.18
C THR A 265 -0.34 12.29 19.65
N CYS A 266 -0.75 11.21 18.98
CA CYS A 266 -0.66 11.07 17.53
C CYS A 266 -2.00 11.07 16.82
N VAL A 267 -3.11 10.79 17.51
CA VAL A 267 -4.44 10.67 16.90
C VAL A 267 -5.28 11.91 17.21
N ASN A 268 -5.81 12.54 16.17
CA ASN A 268 -6.86 13.55 16.31
C ASN A 268 -8.20 12.84 16.54
N GLN A 269 -8.52 12.60 17.80
CA GLN A 269 -9.68 11.80 18.20
C GLN A 269 -11.00 12.40 17.71
N GLU A 270 -11.12 13.73 17.69
CA GLU A 270 -12.33 14.42 17.22
C GLU A 270 -12.60 14.20 15.74
N LEU A 271 -11.56 14.15 14.92
CA LEU A 271 -11.70 13.85 13.49
C LEU A 271 -11.85 12.35 13.25
N TYR A 272 -11.05 11.53 13.95
CA TYR A 272 -11.00 10.10 13.72
C TYR A 272 -12.26 9.34 14.16
N LYS A 273 -12.97 9.81 15.19
CA LYS A 273 -14.19 9.17 15.75
C LYS A 273 -15.28 8.84 14.73
N ASN A 274 -15.34 9.59 13.63
CA ASN A 274 -16.34 9.36 12.58
C ASN A 274 -15.98 8.22 11.63
N TYR A 275 -14.73 7.72 11.73
CA TYR A 275 -14.14 6.76 10.80
C TYR A 275 -13.71 5.46 11.46
N GLU A 276 -13.45 5.47 12.77
CA GLU A 276 -13.11 4.25 13.51
C GLU A 276 -14.15 3.15 13.31
N GLY A 277 -13.71 1.92 13.19
CA GLY A 277 -14.56 0.75 13.01
C GLY A 277 -15.27 0.63 11.65
N ARG A 278 -15.07 1.59 10.72
CA ARG A 278 -15.68 1.52 9.39
C ARG A 278 -14.87 0.66 8.42
N TRP A 279 -15.57 -0.07 7.59
CA TRP A 279 -15.00 -0.93 6.56
C TRP A 279 -14.58 -0.11 5.33
N VAL A 280 -13.38 -0.35 4.81
CA VAL A 280 -12.87 0.38 3.61
C VAL A 280 -13.59 -0.02 2.32
N LYS A 281 -14.17 -1.21 2.30
CA LYS A 281 -15.08 -1.67 1.23
C LYS A 281 -16.28 -2.35 1.87
N ASN A 282 -17.49 -2.06 1.40
CA ASN A 282 -18.72 -2.71 1.87
C ASN A 282 -18.64 -4.24 1.72
N ALA A 283 -17.90 -4.74 0.74
CA ALA A 283 -17.67 -6.16 0.54
C ALA A 283 -17.01 -6.89 1.73
N TYR A 284 -16.33 -6.15 2.61
CA TYR A 284 -15.69 -6.74 3.80
C TYR A 284 -16.62 -6.76 5.01
N ASP A 285 -17.63 -5.90 5.01
CA ASP A 285 -18.59 -5.81 6.11
C ASP A 285 -19.47 -7.05 6.18
N PRO A 286 -19.50 -7.76 7.33
CA PRO A 286 -20.32 -8.96 7.53
C PRO A 286 -21.83 -8.73 7.32
N GLN A 287 -22.33 -7.49 7.51
CA GLN A 287 -23.75 -7.18 7.30
C GLN A 287 -24.25 -7.52 5.88
N PHE A 288 -23.35 -7.51 4.88
CA PHE A 288 -23.64 -7.89 3.50
C PHE A 288 -23.41 -9.36 3.19
N THR A 289 -23.29 -10.21 4.24
CA THR A 289 -23.17 -11.67 4.08
C THR A 289 -24.36 -12.34 4.75
N VAL A 290 -25.32 -12.82 3.95
CA VAL A 290 -26.53 -13.49 4.42
C VAL A 290 -26.39 -14.99 4.17
N ASP A 291 -26.57 -15.82 5.20
CA ASP A 291 -26.46 -17.29 5.15
C ASP A 291 -25.14 -17.76 4.50
N GLY A 292 -24.03 -17.07 4.79
CA GLY A 292 -22.71 -17.36 4.25
C GLY A 292 -22.51 -16.94 2.80
N LYS A 293 -23.47 -16.25 2.17
CA LYS A 293 -23.38 -15.74 0.80
C LYS A 293 -23.26 -14.21 0.80
N TYR A 294 -22.34 -13.71 0.00
CA TYR A 294 -22.15 -12.27 -0.19
C TYR A 294 -23.26 -11.69 -1.06
N ASP A 295 -23.98 -10.70 -0.53
CA ASP A 295 -24.97 -9.90 -1.26
C ASP A 295 -24.30 -8.67 -1.90
N GLU A 296 -23.75 -8.87 -3.08
CA GLU A 296 -23.06 -7.81 -3.84
C GLU A 296 -24.00 -6.64 -4.17
N LYS A 297 -25.29 -6.90 -4.47
CA LYS A 297 -26.23 -5.85 -4.83
C LYS A 297 -26.52 -4.95 -3.65
N ALA A 298 -26.74 -5.51 -2.47
CA ALA A 298 -26.95 -4.73 -1.25
C ALA A 298 -25.70 -3.92 -0.89
N ALA A 299 -24.51 -4.52 -1.00
CA ALA A 299 -23.25 -3.84 -0.73
C ALA A 299 -22.98 -2.68 -1.70
N GLN A 300 -23.29 -2.83 -2.99
CA GLN A 300 -23.15 -1.76 -3.99
C GLN A 300 -24.18 -0.64 -3.83
N ALA A 301 -25.40 -0.95 -3.34
CA ALA A 301 -26.44 0.05 -3.13
C ALA A 301 -26.22 0.89 -1.86
N ALA A 302 -25.48 0.37 -0.88
CA ALA A 302 -25.22 1.06 0.37
C ALA A 302 -24.14 2.15 0.19
N GLU A 303 -24.21 3.20 1.03
CA GLU A 303 -23.18 4.23 1.09
C GLU A 303 -21.83 3.60 1.48
N SER A 304 -20.82 3.78 0.64
CA SER A 304 -19.45 3.33 0.92
C SER A 304 -18.68 4.36 1.75
N LEU A 305 -17.62 3.90 2.42
CA LEU A 305 -16.71 4.80 3.13
C LEU A 305 -16.08 5.83 2.17
N ASP A 306 -15.78 5.45 0.93
CA ASP A 306 -15.27 6.37 -0.08
C ASP A 306 -16.22 7.54 -0.35
N ILE A 307 -17.54 7.28 -0.45
CA ILE A 307 -18.57 8.33 -0.59
C ILE A 307 -18.56 9.23 0.64
N PHE A 308 -18.55 8.66 1.83
CA PHE A 308 -18.56 9.41 3.08
C PHE A 308 -17.35 10.33 3.22
N ILE A 309 -16.14 9.83 2.91
CA ILE A 309 -14.91 10.64 2.90
C ILE A 309 -15.01 11.77 1.88
N CYS A 310 -15.45 11.47 0.64
CA CYS A 310 -15.61 12.48 -0.40
C CYS A 310 -16.60 13.59 -0.03
N LEU A 311 -17.71 13.25 0.62
CA LEU A 311 -18.70 14.23 1.06
C LEU A 311 -18.14 15.14 2.17
N ASN A 312 -17.41 14.58 3.13
CA ASN A 312 -16.76 15.37 4.17
C ASN A 312 -15.65 16.26 3.58
N MET A 313 -14.84 15.74 2.65
CA MET A 313 -13.84 16.55 1.95
C MET A 313 -14.47 17.71 1.17
N LYS A 314 -15.65 17.48 0.56
CA LYS A 314 -16.38 18.55 -0.12
C LYS A 314 -16.88 19.61 0.88
N ALA A 315 -17.43 19.19 2.02
CA ALA A 315 -17.88 20.10 3.06
C ALA A 315 -16.74 20.95 3.65
N ASP A 316 -15.55 20.35 3.79
CA ASP A 316 -14.34 20.98 4.33
C ASP A 316 -13.52 21.76 3.28
N ASN A 317 -14.03 21.94 2.06
CA ASN A 317 -13.30 22.53 0.93
C ASN A 317 -11.94 21.89 0.64
N LYS A 318 -11.90 20.55 0.70
CA LYS A 318 -10.71 19.72 0.42
C LYS A 318 -10.82 18.90 -0.87
N ALA A 319 -11.98 18.94 -1.53
CA ALA A 319 -12.23 18.27 -2.79
C ALA A 319 -12.33 19.28 -3.94
N PHE A 320 -11.51 19.07 -4.99
CA PHE A 320 -11.61 19.82 -6.24
C PHE A 320 -12.72 19.25 -7.13
N LYS A 321 -12.79 17.92 -7.26
CA LYS A 321 -13.79 17.22 -8.07
C LYS A 321 -14.10 15.85 -7.49
N ILE A 322 -15.36 15.46 -7.48
CA ILE A 322 -15.83 14.13 -7.08
C ILE A 322 -16.65 13.58 -8.23
N GLU A 323 -16.34 12.36 -8.67
CA GLU A 323 -17.05 11.72 -9.78
C GLU A 323 -17.11 10.20 -9.61
N LYS A 324 -18.01 9.55 -10.35
CA LYS A 324 -18.03 8.09 -10.48
C LYS A 324 -17.14 7.71 -11.66
N HIS A 325 -16.21 6.81 -11.41
CA HIS A 325 -15.26 6.31 -12.41
C HIS A 325 -15.34 4.79 -12.51
N VAL A 326 -15.32 4.27 -13.73
CA VAL A 326 -15.24 2.83 -13.98
C VAL A 326 -13.79 2.48 -14.21
N HIS A 327 -13.27 1.58 -13.39
CA HIS A 327 -11.90 1.11 -13.51
C HIS A 327 -11.81 -0.38 -13.22
N ASN A 328 -10.71 -0.98 -13.66
CA ASN A 328 -10.46 -2.40 -13.46
C ASN A 328 -9.88 -2.63 -12.07
N TYR A 329 -10.49 -3.52 -11.26
CA TYR A 329 -10.10 -3.79 -9.87
C TYR A 329 -9.94 -5.29 -9.60
N PRO A 330 -8.87 -5.71 -8.89
CA PRO A 330 -8.64 -7.13 -8.62
C PRO A 330 -9.58 -7.69 -7.55
N HIS A 331 -10.09 -8.89 -7.80
CA HIS A 331 -10.92 -9.67 -6.88
C HIS A 331 -10.26 -11.01 -6.58
N CYS A 332 -10.47 -11.52 -5.38
CA CYS A 332 -10.01 -12.82 -4.98
C CYS A 332 -10.84 -13.93 -5.69
N TRP A 333 -10.17 -14.79 -6.46
CA TRP A 333 -10.81 -15.85 -7.22
C TRP A 333 -11.57 -16.88 -6.37
N ARG A 334 -11.28 -16.95 -5.05
CA ARG A 334 -11.93 -17.87 -4.10
C ARG A 334 -13.18 -17.28 -3.44
N THR A 335 -13.19 -15.98 -3.20
CA THR A 335 -14.22 -15.31 -2.39
C THR A 335 -15.07 -14.35 -3.18
N ASP A 336 -14.69 -14.09 -4.44
CA ASP A 336 -15.31 -13.07 -5.31
C ASP A 336 -15.31 -11.65 -4.74
N LYS A 337 -14.58 -11.41 -3.63
CA LYS A 337 -14.50 -10.10 -2.99
C LYS A 337 -13.26 -9.34 -3.44
N PRO A 338 -13.31 -7.99 -3.43
CA PRO A 338 -12.15 -7.17 -3.80
C PRO A 338 -10.92 -7.50 -2.96
N VAL A 339 -9.75 -7.25 -3.54
CA VAL A 339 -8.45 -7.43 -2.90
C VAL A 339 -8.04 -6.13 -2.20
N LEU A 340 -7.35 -6.26 -1.07
CA LEU A 340 -6.70 -5.17 -0.36
C LEU A 340 -5.19 -5.28 -0.54
N TYR A 341 -4.49 -4.22 -0.96
CA TYR A 341 -3.04 -4.20 -0.89
C TYR A 341 -2.61 -3.88 0.54
N TYR A 342 -1.79 -4.76 1.15
CA TYR A 342 -1.50 -4.70 2.57
C TYR A 342 -0.07 -5.13 2.89
N PRO A 343 0.63 -4.49 3.85
CA PRO A 343 1.95 -4.95 4.29
C PRO A 343 1.81 -6.22 5.13
N LEU A 344 2.32 -7.32 4.61
CA LEU A 344 2.32 -8.59 5.32
C LEU A 344 3.74 -9.03 5.63
N ASP A 345 3.95 -9.44 6.88
CA ASP A 345 5.18 -10.11 7.29
C ASP A 345 5.33 -11.40 6.51
N SER A 346 6.51 -11.62 6.00
CA SER A 346 6.79 -12.78 5.15
C SER A 346 8.25 -13.23 5.30
N TRP A 347 8.50 -14.49 4.98
CA TRP A 347 9.85 -15.00 4.81
C TRP A 347 10.26 -14.92 3.34
N PHE A 348 11.46 -14.43 3.09
CA PHE A 348 12.00 -14.20 1.76
C PHE A 348 13.29 -14.98 1.55
N ILE A 349 13.47 -15.49 0.32
CA ILE A 349 14.79 -15.87 -0.16
C ILE A 349 15.40 -14.68 -0.90
N ARG A 350 16.60 -14.27 -0.51
CA ARG A 350 17.36 -13.19 -1.15
C ARG A 350 17.87 -13.64 -2.52
N SER A 351 16.97 -13.85 -3.45
CA SER A 351 17.26 -14.26 -4.83
C SER A 351 18.13 -13.22 -5.56
N THR A 352 17.97 -11.95 -5.20
CA THR A 352 18.73 -10.82 -5.77
C THR A 352 20.23 -10.92 -5.48
N ALA A 353 20.66 -11.64 -4.44
CA ALA A 353 22.09 -11.89 -4.15
C ALA A 353 22.82 -12.65 -5.27
N ALA A 354 22.10 -13.44 -6.08
CA ALA A 354 22.64 -14.17 -7.21
C ALA A 354 22.27 -13.56 -8.57
N LYS A 355 21.53 -12.45 -8.61
CA LYS A 355 20.94 -11.86 -9.82
C LYS A 355 21.96 -11.60 -10.90
N ASP A 356 23.01 -10.87 -10.62
CA ASP A 356 24.01 -10.48 -11.62
C ASP A 356 24.73 -11.72 -12.20
N ARG A 357 25.05 -12.68 -11.33
CA ARG A 357 25.68 -13.92 -11.76
C ARG A 357 24.75 -14.77 -12.60
N MET A 358 23.44 -14.81 -12.29
CA MET A 358 22.46 -15.51 -13.12
C MET A 358 22.27 -14.86 -14.49
N ILE A 359 22.28 -13.53 -14.56
CA ILE A 359 22.22 -12.80 -15.84
C ILE A 359 23.45 -13.11 -16.70
N GLU A 360 24.64 -13.12 -16.08
CA GLU A 360 25.88 -13.47 -16.77
C GLU A 360 25.87 -14.91 -17.30
N LEU A 361 25.49 -15.86 -16.45
CA LEU A 361 25.39 -17.28 -16.84
C LEU A 361 24.30 -17.53 -17.90
N ASN A 362 23.20 -16.81 -17.86
CA ASN A 362 22.14 -16.92 -18.86
C ASN A 362 22.67 -16.63 -20.29
N LYS A 363 23.63 -15.72 -20.43
CA LYS A 363 24.26 -15.40 -21.72
C LYS A 363 25.13 -16.54 -22.28
N THR A 364 25.53 -17.48 -21.45
CA THR A 364 26.36 -18.65 -21.86
C THR A 364 25.52 -19.84 -22.34
N ILE A 365 24.20 -19.80 -22.14
CA ILE A 365 23.27 -20.88 -22.52
C ILE A 365 22.94 -20.77 -24.01
N ASN A 366 23.05 -21.90 -24.72
CA ASN A 366 22.62 -21.98 -26.13
C ASN A 366 21.10 -22.16 -26.20
N TRP A 367 20.36 -21.04 -26.05
CA TRP A 367 18.91 -21.04 -26.12
C TRP A 367 18.37 -21.34 -27.52
N LYS A 368 17.33 -22.18 -27.59
CA LYS A 368 16.60 -22.47 -28.84
C LYS A 368 15.08 -22.32 -28.59
N PRO A 369 14.44 -21.28 -29.08
CA PRO A 369 15.01 -20.13 -29.81
C PRO A 369 15.83 -19.20 -28.91
N GLU A 370 16.78 -18.48 -29.47
CA GLU A 370 17.63 -17.51 -28.77
C GLU A 370 16.81 -16.43 -28.04
N SER A 371 15.66 -16.05 -28.61
CA SER A 371 14.72 -15.10 -28.02
C SER A 371 14.19 -15.51 -26.61
N THR A 372 14.28 -16.78 -26.23
CA THR A 372 13.94 -17.21 -24.89
C THR A 372 14.92 -16.63 -23.86
N GLY A 373 16.21 -16.69 -24.14
CA GLY A 373 17.27 -16.22 -23.25
C GLY A 373 17.39 -14.69 -23.22
N THR A 374 17.30 -14.04 -24.37
CA THR A 374 17.41 -12.56 -24.49
C THR A 374 16.07 -11.84 -24.25
N GLY A 375 14.96 -12.53 -24.43
CA GLY A 375 13.61 -11.99 -24.24
C GLY A 375 13.04 -12.32 -22.84
N ARG A 376 12.06 -13.25 -22.81
CA ARG A 376 11.25 -13.48 -21.59
C ARG A 376 12.06 -13.87 -20.37
N PHE A 377 12.99 -14.82 -20.49
CA PHE A 377 13.79 -15.30 -19.37
C PHE A 377 14.85 -14.28 -18.95
N GLY A 378 15.56 -13.66 -19.90
CA GLY A 378 16.54 -12.60 -19.61
C GLY A 378 15.90 -11.41 -18.91
N LYS A 379 14.76 -10.93 -19.42
CA LYS A 379 14.02 -9.84 -18.78
C LYS A 379 13.50 -10.20 -17.38
N TRP A 380 13.09 -11.45 -17.16
CA TRP A 380 12.71 -11.92 -15.84
C TRP A 380 13.88 -11.88 -14.87
N LEU A 381 15.09 -12.29 -15.29
CA LEU A 381 16.30 -12.19 -14.47
C LEU A 381 16.68 -10.73 -14.18
N GLU A 382 16.60 -9.85 -15.20
CA GLU A 382 16.90 -8.41 -15.05
C GLU A 382 15.97 -7.73 -14.03
N ASN A 383 14.72 -8.20 -13.91
CA ASN A 383 13.73 -7.70 -12.98
C ASN A 383 13.53 -8.60 -11.77
N LEU A 384 14.50 -9.48 -11.46
CA LEU A 384 14.41 -10.40 -10.33
C LEU A 384 14.32 -9.64 -9.01
N ASN A 385 13.32 -10.01 -8.22
CA ASN A 385 13.13 -9.58 -6.83
C ASN A 385 13.36 -10.75 -5.88
N ASP A 386 13.50 -10.47 -4.59
CA ASP A 386 13.57 -11.50 -3.56
C ASP A 386 12.27 -12.32 -3.54
N TRP A 387 12.42 -13.62 -3.37
CA TRP A 387 11.30 -14.54 -3.46
C TRP A 387 10.53 -14.62 -2.13
N ASN A 388 9.29 -14.14 -2.12
CA ASN A 388 8.38 -14.26 -0.99
C ASN A 388 7.83 -15.70 -0.91
N LEU A 389 8.18 -16.42 0.16
CA LEU A 389 7.77 -17.80 0.40
C LEU A 389 6.47 -17.91 1.19
N SER A 390 6.19 -16.97 2.09
CA SER A 390 5.12 -17.12 3.08
C SER A 390 3.74 -17.05 2.45
N ARG A 391 2.88 -17.95 2.91
CA ARG A 391 1.43 -17.92 2.69
C ARG A 391 0.74 -18.38 3.96
N SER A 392 -0.26 -17.61 4.44
CA SER A 392 -1.09 -17.99 5.57
C SER A 392 -2.17 -18.97 5.12
N ARG A 393 -1.78 -20.25 4.93
CA ARG A 393 -2.65 -21.32 4.43
C ARG A 393 -2.44 -22.59 5.22
N TYR A 394 -3.52 -23.35 5.42
CA TYR A 394 -3.46 -24.63 6.15
C TYR A 394 -2.78 -25.74 5.34
N TRP A 395 -2.86 -25.70 4.01
CA TRP A 395 -2.25 -26.70 3.15
C TRP A 395 -0.95 -26.19 2.55
N GLY A 396 0.16 -26.73 2.99
CA GLY A 396 1.51 -26.42 2.53
C GLY A 396 2.56 -27.02 3.44
N THR A 397 3.83 -26.92 3.03
CA THR A 397 4.96 -27.28 3.88
C THR A 397 5.19 -26.16 4.90
N PRO A 398 5.17 -26.44 6.20
CA PRO A 398 5.50 -25.44 7.21
C PRO A 398 6.96 -25.01 7.10
N LEU A 399 7.23 -23.73 7.29
CA LEU A 399 8.60 -23.23 7.37
C LEU A 399 9.24 -23.74 8.68
N PRO A 400 10.46 -24.33 8.63
CA PRO A 400 11.09 -24.94 9.78
C PRO A 400 11.84 -23.94 10.67
N ILE A 401 11.17 -22.82 11.02
CA ILE A 401 11.76 -21.72 11.78
C ILE A 401 10.95 -21.55 13.06
N TRP A 402 11.61 -21.70 14.20
CA TRP A 402 11.08 -21.41 15.52
C TRP A 402 11.64 -20.07 15.99
N ARG A 403 10.81 -19.24 16.60
CA ARG A 403 11.19 -17.94 17.10
C ARG A 403 10.64 -17.73 18.50
N SER A 404 11.48 -17.26 19.43
CA SER A 404 11.06 -16.85 20.76
C SER A 404 10.37 -15.46 20.73
N GLU A 405 9.73 -15.09 21.85
CA GLU A 405 9.16 -13.76 22.02
C GLU A 405 10.25 -12.68 22.05
N GLU A 406 11.46 -13.01 22.51
CA GLU A 406 12.61 -12.13 22.55
C GLU A 406 13.30 -11.98 21.18
N GLY A 407 12.84 -12.75 20.17
CA GLY A 407 13.34 -12.67 18.80
C GLY A 407 14.49 -13.61 18.47
N GLU A 408 14.85 -14.52 19.37
CA GLU A 408 15.81 -15.60 19.05
C GLU A 408 15.19 -16.56 18.04
N GLU A 409 15.97 -17.00 17.05
CA GLU A 409 15.50 -17.84 15.96
C GLU A 409 16.37 -19.09 15.78
N ILE A 410 15.71 -20.21 15.48
CA ILE A 410 16.35 -21.44 15.04
C ILE A 410 15.66 -21.99 13.80
N CYS A 411 16.44 -22.36 12.80
CA CYS A 411 15.97 -23.05 11.62
C CYS A 411 16.35 -24.52 11.70
N ILE A 412 15.35 -25.40 11.63
CA ILE A 412 15.51 -26.87 11.74
C ILE A 412 15.62 -27.47 10.34
N GLY A 413 16.57 -28.36 10.12
CA GLY A 413 16.84 -28.96 8.80
C GLY A 413 16.37 -30.42 8.65
N SER A 414 16.00 -31.08 9.76
CA SER A 414 15.52 -32.50 9.73
C SER A 414 14.61 -32.79 10.91
N VAL A 415 13.85 -33.85 10.81
CA VAL A 415 13.01 -34.36 11.92
C VAL A 415 13.88 -34.85 13.08
N GLU A 416 15.04 -35.44 12.80
CA GLU A 416 16.02 -35.86 13.81
C GLU A 416 16.56 -34.64 14.60
N GLU A 417 16.86 -33.54 13.90
CA GLU A 417 17.31 -32.31 14.58
C GLU A 417 16.19 -31.76 15.48
N LEU A 418 14.94 -31.70 15.00
CA LEU A 418 13.81 -31.27 15.81
C LEU A 418 13.61 -32.18 17.03
N TYR A 419 13.72 -33.49 16.86
CA TYR A 419 13.68 -34.46 17.96
C TYR A 419 14.73 -34.13 19.02
N ASN A 420 15.96 -33.86 18.62
CA ASN A 420 17.07 -33.55 19.53
C ASN A 420 16.87 -32.24 20.24
N GLU A 421 16.33 -31.20 19.61
CA GLU A 421 15.99 -29.93 20.25
C GLU A 421 14.85 -30.08 21.28
N ILE A 422 13.87 -30.93 21.03
CA ILE A 422 12.83 -31.30 21.98
C ILE A 422 13.44 -32.00 23.21
N GLU A 423 14.36 -32.97 22.99
CA GLU A 423 15.06 -33.63 24.11
C GLU A 423 15.86 -32.62 25.00
N LYS A 424 16.50 -31.64 24.37
CA LYS A 424 17.17 -30.54 25.11
C LYS A 424 16.14 -29.72 25.93
N SER A 425 14.99 -29.43 25.36
CA SER A 425 13.91 -28.69 26.04
C SER A 425 13.35 -29.47 27.24
N ILE A 426 13.24 -30.79 27.11
CA ILE A 426 12.84 -31.68 28.21
C ILE A 426 13.92 -31.67 29.30
N ALA A 427 15.18 -31.82 28.94
CA ALA A 427 16.29 -31.80 29.89
C ALA A 427 16.39 -30.44 30.64
N ALA A 428 16.02 -29.36 30.00
CA ALA A 428 15.95 -28.02 30.58
C ALA A 428 14.63 -27.75 31.38
N GLY A 429 13.69 -28.67 31.39
CA GLY A 429 12.43 -28.57 32.15
C GLY A 429 11.32 -27.76 31.44
N PHE A 430 11.48 -27.38 30.21
CA PHE A 430 10.47 -26.63 29.44
C PHE A 430 9.40 -27.52 28.80
N MET A 431 9.68 -28.81 28.59
CA MET A 431 8.75 -29.80 28.05
C MET A 431 8.75 -31.05 28.92
N THR A 432 7.62 -31.77 28.95
CA THR A 432 7.44 -32.99 29.77
C THR A 432 7.63 -34.27 28.99
N ALA A 433 7.39 -34.26 27.68
CA ALA A 433 7.49 -35.42 26.80
C ALA A 433 7.87 -35.03 25.38
N ASN A 434 8.50 -35.97 24.65
CA ASN A 434 8.80 -35.83 23.25
C ASN A 434 7.71 -36.55 22.41
N PRO A 435 6.84 -35.84 21.68
CA PRO A 435 5.75 -36.42 20.91
C PRO A 435 6.24 -37.37 19.83
N TYR A 436 7.45 -37.21 19.31
CA TYR A 436 8.02 -38.14 18.31
C TYR A 436 8.32 -39.54 18.86
N LYS A 437 8.63 -39.64 20.17
CA LYS A 437 8.77 -40.96 20.83
C LYS A 437 7.44 -41.70 20.88
N GLU A 438 6.36 -40.98 21.14
CA GLU A 438 5.01 -41.55 21.18
C GLU A 438 4.55 -42.01 19.79
N MET A 439 5.00 -41.35 18.74
CA MET A 439 4.74 -41.70 17.34
C MET A 439 5.64 -42.81 16.83
N GLY A 440 6.55 -43.36 17.66
CA GLY A 440 7.47 -44.42 17.27
C GLY A 440 8.60 -43.95 16.33
N PHE A 441 8.94 -42.66 16.35
CA PHE A 441 10.09 -42.15 15.60
C PHE A 441 11.40 -42.56 16.30
N GLU A 442 12.32 -43.16 15.51
CA GLU A 442 13.67 -43.50 15.93
C GLU A 442 14.68 -42.66 15.11
N PRO A 443 15.53 -41.86 15.78
CA PRO A 443 16.58 -41.10 15.09
C PRO A 443 17.51 -42.02 14.30
N GLY A 444 17.86 -41.65 13.05
CA GLY A 444 18.76 -42.40 12.20
C GLY A 444 18.12 -43.55 11.37
N VAL A 445 16.82 -43.75 11.48
CA VAL A 445 16.07 -44.81 10.73
C VAL A 445 15.44 -44.29 9.43
N TYR A 446 15.62 -43.03 9.07
CA TYR A 446 15.04 -42.43 7.85
C TYR A 446 16.07 -42.31 6.74
#